data_7743168ff3588bfcea93cd389edd2f2f
#
_entry.id   7743168ff3588bfcea93cd389edd2f2f
#
_cell.length_a   1.000
_cell.length_b   1.000
_cell.length_c   1.000
_cell.angle_alpha   90.00
_cell.angle_beta   90.00
_cell.angle_gamma   90.00
#
_symmetry.space_group_name_H-M   'P 1'
#
loop_
_entity.id
_entity.type
_entity.pdbx_description
1 polymer ?
#
loop_
_entity_poly.entity_id
_entity_poly.type
_entity_poly.pdbx_seq_one_letter_code
_entity_poly.pdbx_strand_id
1 'polypeptide(L)'
;RKQKMKLQNISKKLLTGVVFTAALVSCSEDKMDEINKDHNHTTAVPAKMILTDVMTSTAFSVVSGDFNLYGGMYVEHETGSHNQFYYAETRSSCTSASTFNNSWGGTYSTLKDALISVKVAEEEQNFITKGIAELFVAYNLAILTDMYGDTPWKEACDYTVSMTPAIDKQEEIYKDIMAYVDAAIEDLQKSDLTSLSNQDLIYKGDASAWLKTAYGLKARYTMRLMGRSADVKGDMEKVLDYISKSYTSAAEQCSYAMYGVGVNINPFFGVFYSRLGEVASRSMFDKLNERNDPRIRRCYVEANSQTMIASKDDPLLNL
;
A
#
# COMPACT_ATOMS: atom_id res chain seq x y z
N ARG A 1 -1.52 -56.38 61.70
CA ARG A 1 -2.25 -56.15 60.40
C ARG A 1 -2.74 -54.71 60.25
N LYS A 2 -3.32 -54.12 61.30
CA LYS A 2 -3.83 -52.68 61.24
C LYS A 2 -2.74 -51.63 61.02
N GLN A 3 -1.51 -51.86 61.55
CA GLN A 3 -0.39 -50.92 61.39
C GLN A 3 0.19 -50.88 59.93
N LYS A 4 0.27 -52.08 59.30
CA LYS A 4 0.72 -52.18 57.89
C LYS A 4 -0.26 -51.52 56.92
N MET A 5 -1.53 -51.64 57.21
CA MET A 5 -2.58 -50.97 56.37
C MET A 5 -2.59 -49.46 56.54
N LYS A 6 -2.27 -48.90 57.73
CA LYS A 6 -2.12 -47.44 57.91
C LYS A 6 -0.91 -46.89 57.17
N LEU A 7 0.23 -47.57 57.21
CA LEU A 7 1.43 -47.18 56.46
C LEU A 7 1.21 -47.20 54.94
N GLN A 8 0.53 -48.21 54.40
CA GLN A 8 0.19 -48.33 52.99
C GLN A 8 -0.78 -47.18 52.48
N ASN A 9 -1.70 -46.77 53.34
CA ASN A 9 -2.60 -45.70 53.05
C ASN A 9 -1.92 -44.28 53.09
N ILE A 10 -0.93 -44.14 53.99
CA ILE A 10 -0.15 -42.86 54.03
C ILE A 10 0.79 -42.81 52.86
N SER A 11 1.44 -43.86 52.43
CA SER A 11 2.30 -43.89 51.26
C SER A 11 1.52 -43.62 49.94
N LYS A 12 0.31 -44.17 49.81
CA LYS A 12 -0.57 -43.92 48.68
C LYS A 12 -1.02 -42.45 48.62
N LYS A 13 -1.38 -41.85 49.75
CA LYS A 13 -1.75 -40.45 49.83
C LYS A 13 -0.59 -39.48 49.53
N LEU A 14 0.63 -39.85 50.00
CA LEU A 14 1.85 -39.10 49.64
C LEU A 14 2.18 -39.20 48.14
N LEU A 15 2.09 -40.41 47.58
CA LEU A 15 2.33 -40.63 46.14
C LEU A 15 1.33 -39.87 45.27
N THR A 16 0.04 -39.87 45.65
CA THR A 16 -1.01 -39.11 44.95
C THR A 16 -0.78 -37.59 45.05
N GLY A 17 -0.32 -37.11 46.21
CA GLY A 17 0.03 -35.69 46.41
C GLY A 17 1.21 -35.26 45.56
N VAL A 18 2.27 -36.08 45.46
CA VAL A 18 3.45 -35.78 44.63
C VAL A 18 3.13 -35.81 43.13
N VAL A 19 2.28 -36.73 42.68
CA VAL A 19 1.84 -36.79 41.27
C VAL A 19 0.96 -35.57 40.92
N PHE A 20 0.12 -35.13 41.85
CA PHE A 20 -0.74 -33.94 41.60
C PHE A 20 0.07 -32.63 41.58
N THR A 21 1.09 -32.47 42.44
CA THR A 21 1.99 -31.31 42.40
C THR A 21 2.90 -31.33 41.17
N ALA A 22 3.36 -32.49 40.71
CA ALA A 22 4.14 -32.59 39.46
C ALA A 22 3.32 -32.24 38.20
N ALA A 23 2.01 -32.50 38.21
CA ALA A 23 1.11 -32.16 37.12
C ALA A 23 0.83 -30.63 37.04
N LEU A 24 0.96 -29.90 38.16
CA LEU A 24 0.76 -28.43 38.20
C LEU A 24 2.00 -27.65 37.73
N VAL A 25 3.17 -28.26 37.63
CA VAL A 25 4.41 -27.63 37.13
C VAL A 25 4.60 -27.85 35.63
N SER A 26 3.71 -28.58 34.98
CA SER A 26 3.83 -29.02 33.57
C SER A 26 3.55 -27.91 32.52
N CYS A 27 3.05 -26.76 32.93
CA CYS A 27 2.82 -25.62 32.02
C CYS A 27 3.29 -24.32 32.68
N SER A 28 4.60 -24.09 32.73
CA SER A 28 5.07 -22.73 33.01
C SER A 28 4.87 -21.88 31.73
N GLU A 29 4.36 -20.66 31.86
CA GLU A 29 4.23 -19.69 30.80
C GLU A 29 5.54 -19.56 30.01
N ASP A 30 6.67 -19.51 30.70
CA ASP A 30 8.01 -19.42 30.08
C ASP A 30 8.29 -20.56 29.09
N LYS A 31 7.79 -21.76 29.37
CA LYS A 31 8.00 -22.93 28.50
C LYS A 31 7.05 -22.96 27.31
N MET A 32 5.85 -22.41 27.48
CA MET A 32 4.92 -22.23 26.39
C MET A 32 5.41 -21.07 25.48
N ASP A 33 5.96 -20.02 26.04
CA ASP A 33 6.57 -18.92 25.28
C ASP A 33 7.81 -19.39 24.50
N GLU A 34 8.61 -20.28 25.09
CA GLU A 34 9.76 -20.88 24.39
C GLU A 34 9.32 -21.81 23.24
N ILE A 35 8.26 -22.60 23.43
CA ILE A 35 7.68 -23.46 22.37
C ILE A 35 7.00 -22.64 21.28
N ASN A 36 6.35 -21.52 21.63
CA ASN A 36 5.69 -20.61 20.70
C ASN A 36 6.67 -19.67 19.99
N LYS A 37 7.94 -19.67 20.41
CA LYS A 37 8.97 -18.90 19.74
C LYS A 37 9.24 -19.49 18.37
N ASP A 38 8.75 -18.84 17.34
CA ASP A 38 9.02 -19.25 15.96
C ASP A 38 10.49 -18.99 15.62
N HIS A 39 11.31 -20.02 15.71
CA HIS A 39 12.74 -19.96 15.40
C HIS A 39 13.04 -19.76 13.91
N ASN A 40 12.03 -19.88 13.05
CA ASN A 40 12.17 -19.69 11.61
C ASN A 40 11.83 -18.27 11.17
N HIS A 41 11.21 -17.45 12.04
CA HIS A 41 10.95 -16.05 11.75
C HIS A 41 12.04 -15.18 12.37
N THR A 42 12.62 -14.34 11.54
CA THR A 42 13.58 -13.31 11.95
C THR A 42 12.89 -12.34 12.91
N THR A 43 13.42 -12.18 14.11
CA THR A 43 12.90 -11.24 15.11
C THR A 43 13.28 -9.79 14.85
N ALA A 44 14.23 -9.55 13.92
CA ALA A 44 14.67 -8.24 13.49
C ALA A 44 14.92 -8.25 11.99
N VAL A 45 14.07 -7.56 11.23
CA VAL A 45 14.24 -7.36 9.79
C VAL A 45 14.80 -5.95 9.58
N PRO A 46 15.94 -5.78 8.90
CA PRO A 46 16.49 -4.44 8.60
C PRO A 46 15.48 -3.58 7.83
N ALA A 47 15.41 -2.29 8.14
CA ALA A 47 14.47 -1.34 7.54
C ALA A 47 14.48 -1.38 6.00
N LYS A 48 15.67 -1.49 5.38
CA LYS A 48 15.82 -1.55 3.93
C LYS A 48 15.16 -2.76 3.27
N MET A 49 15.03 -3.89 3.99
CA MET A 49 14.36 -5.08 3.46
C MET A 49 12.84 -4.90 3.51
N ILE A 50 12.34 -4.31 4.60
CA ILE A 50 10.92 -3.94 4.73
C ILE A 50 10.56 -2.93 3.64
N LEU A 51 11.43 -1.95 3.39
CA LEU A 51 11.23 -0.95 2.34
C LEU A 51 11.05 -1.58 0.94
N THR A 52 11.82 -2.63 0.63
CA THR A 52 11.66 -3.38 -0.65
C THR A 52 10.26 -3.96 -0.78
N ASP A 53 9.73 -4.53 0.30
CA ASP A 53 8.36 -5.06 0.34
C ASP A 53 7.33 -3.95 0.20
N VAL A 54 7.50 -2.83 0.89
CA VAL A 54 6.63 -1.64 0.79
C VAL A 54 6.54 -1.13 -0.64
N MET A 55 7.67 -1.02 -1.35
CA MET A 55 7.68 -0.62 -2.78
C MET A 55 6.90 -1.60 -3.64
N THR A 56 7.13 -2.89 -3.44
CA THR A 56 6.47 -3.96 -4.19
C THR A 56 4.96 -4.00 -3.89
N SER A 57 4.59 -3.98 -2.62
CA SER A 57 3.18 -4.02 -2.19
C SER A 57 2.43 -2.77 -2.64
N THR A 58 3.05 -1.58 -2.60
CA THR A 58 2.46 -0.36 -3.17
C THR A 58 2.19 -0.54 -4.67
N ALA A 59 3.15 -1.07 -5.43
CA ALA A 59 3.01 -1.25 -6.87
C ALA A 59 1.94 -2.30 -7.23
N PHE A 60 1.92 -3.45 -6.54
CA PHE A 60 1.07 -4.58 -6.89
C PHE A 60 -0.31 -4.53 -6.23
N SER A 61 -0.39 -4.18 -4.96
CA SER A 61 -1.62 -4.29 -4.17
C SER A 61 -2.40 -2.98 -4.06
N VAL A 62 -1.70 -1.83 -4.08
CA VAL A 62 -2.34 -0.53 -3.92
C VAL A 62 -2.67 0.08 -5.28
N VAL A 63 -1.63 0.47 -6.06
CA VAL A 63 -1.86 1.23 -7.29
C VAL A 63 -2.29 0.39 -8.49
N SER A 64 -1.99 -0.89 -8.53
CA SER A 64 -2.40 -1.80 -9.62
C SER A 64 -3.57 -2.72 -9.24
N GLY A 65 -4.14 -2.54 -8.03
CA GLY A 65 -5.26 -3.32 -7.54
C GLY A 65 -6.63 -2.73 -7.92
N ASP A 66 -7.61 -2.96 -7.05
CA ASP A 66 -9.01 -2.54 -7.27
C ASP A 66 -9.17 -1.06 -7.57
N PHE A 67 -8.32 -0.18 -7.01
CA PHE A 67 -8.36 1.25 -7.28
C PHE A 67 -8.15 1.57 -8.75
N ASN A 68 -7.25 0.86 -9.42
CA ASN A 68 -7.03 1.02 -10.84
C ASN A 68 -8.15 0.36 -11.65
N LEU A 69 -8.47 -0.90 -11.33
CA LEU A 69 -9.43 -1.70 -12.07
C LEU A 69 -10.84 -1.06 -12.11
N TYR A 70 -11.35 -0.63 -10.97
CA TYR A 70 -12.70 -0.05 -10.89
C TYR A 70 -12.69 1.46 -11.00
N GLY A 71 -11.61 2.12 -10.55
CA GLY A 71 -11.47 3.56 -10.63
C GLY A 71 -11.47 4.07 -12.07
N GLY A 72 -10.79 3.35 -12.96
CA GLY A 72 -10.77 3.65 -14.39
C GLY A 72 -12.17 3.66 -15.02
N MET A 73 -13.02 2.70 -14.64
CA MET A 73 -14.42 2.64 -15.09
C MET A 73 -15.26 3.79 -14.53
N TYR A 74 -15.07 4.13 -13.26
CA TYR A 74 -15.86 5.20 -12.63
C TYR A 74 -15.54 6.60 -13.14
N VAL A 75 -14.33 6.79 -13.69
CA VAL A 75 -13.93 8.04 -14.34
C VAL A 75 -13.99 7.95 -15.88
N GLU A 76 -14.59 6.88 -16.41
CA GLU A 76 -14.80 6.67 -17.84
C GLU A 76 -13.52 6.62 -18.68
N HIS A 77 -12.42 6.10 -18.12
CA HIS A 77 -11.23 5.78 -18.89
C HIS A 77 -11.37 4.43 -19.58
N GLU A 78 -11.93 3.46 -18.87
CA GLU A 78 -12.28 2.12 -19.35
C GLU A 78 -13.78 1.89 -19.18
N THR A 79 -14.28 0.85 -19.84
CA THR A 79 -15.66 0.34 -19.75
C THR A 79 -15.65 -1.14 -19.42
N GLY A 80 -16.51 -1.56 -18.51
CA GLY A 80 -16.69 -2.96 -18.13
C GLY A 80 -17.66 -3.69 -19.05
N SER A 81 -17.18 -4.64 -19.83
CA SER A 81 -17.98 -5.34 -20.86
C SER A 81 -18.73 -6.56 -20.34
N HIS A 82 -18.24 -7.24 -19.31
CA HIS A 82 -18.92 -8.43 -18.74
C HIS A 82 -18.47 -8.76 -17.31
N ASN A 83 -19.20 -9.66 -16.65
CA ASN A 83 -18.95 -10.13 -15.29
C ASN A 83 -18.81 -8.98 -14.26
N GLN A 84 -17.85 -9.08 -13.38
CA GLN A 84 -17.61 -8.09 -12.32
C GLN A 84 -17.37 -6.68 -12.86
N PHE A 85 -16.76 -6.55 -14.02
CA PHE A 85 -16.49 -5.24 -14.63
C PHE A 85 -17.77 -4.60 -15.16
N TYR A 86 -18.68 -5.37 -15.78
CA TYR A 86 -20.00 -4.90 -16.17
C TYR A 86 -20.84 -4.47 -14.94
N TYR A 87 -20.76 -5.21 -13.84
CA TYR A 87 -21.45 -4.84 -12.62
C TYR A 87 -20.87 -3.56 -12.00
N ALA A 88 -19.56 -3.34 -12.07
CA ALA A 88 -18.92 -2.11 -11.65
C ALA A 88 -19.35 -0.94 -12.55
N GLU A 89 -19.32 -1.10 -13.87
CA GLU A 89 -19.76 -0.12 -14.87
C GLU A 89 -21.19 0.34 -14.62
N THR A 90 -22.10 -0.62 -14.47
CA THR A 90 -23.53 -0.35 -14.22
C THR A 90 -23.84 -0.02 -12.77
N ARG A 91 -22.87 -0.12 -11.87
CA ARG A 91 -22.99 0.08 -10.41
C ARG A 91 -24.08 -0.82 -9.78
N SER A 92 -24.39 -1.95 -10.41
CA SER A 92 -25.50 -2.82 -10.01
C SER A 92 -25.18 -3.78 -8.86
N SER A 93 -23.90 -3.99 -8.55
CA SER A 93 -23.44 -4.89 -7.48
C SER A 93 -22.24 -4.34 -6.70
N CYS A 94 -22.15 -3.02 -6.57
CA CYS A 94 -21.10 -2.37 -5.79
C CYS A 94 -21.41 -2.50 -4.30
N THR A 95 -20.68 -3.38 -3.62
CA THR A 95 -20.76 -3.58 -2.18
C THR A 95 -19.37 -3.43 -1.57
N SER A 96 -19.30 -3.19 -0.26
CA SER A 96 -18.03 -3.16 0.48
C SER A 96 -17.23 -4.46 0.37
N ALA A 97 -17.87 -5.57 0.04
CA ALA A 97 -17.25 -6.89 -0.09
C ALA A 97 -16.89 -7.27 -1.53
N SER A 98 -17.19 -6.45 -2.53
CA SER A 98 -17.06 -6.85 -3.93
C SER A 98 -16.28 -5.87 -4.83
N THR A 99 -15.94 -4.69 -4.38
CA THR A 99 -15.39 -3.67 -5.26
C THR A 99 -14.01 -3.18 -4.82
N PHE A 100 -13.86 -2.59 -3.65
CA PHE A 100 -12.59 -2.02 -3.18
C PHE A 100 -12.03 -2.69 -1.93
N ASN A 101 -12.54 -3.86 -1.54
CA ASN A 101 -12.16 -4.56 -0.32
C ASN A 101 -10.70 -5.04 -0.32
N ASN A 102 -10.19 -5.50 -1.47
CA ASN A 102 -8.79 -5.94 -1.56
C ASN A 102 -7.84 -4.76 -1.40
N SER A 103 -8.13 -3.63 -2.05
CA SER A 103 -7.32 -2.42 -1.92
C SER A 103 -7.39 -1.82 -0.51
N TRP A 104 -8.52 -1.93 0.20
CA TRP A 104 -8.62 -1.57 1.61
C TRP A 104 -7.60 -2.34 2.45
N GLY A 105 -7.68 -3.67 2.43
CA GLY A 105 -6.78 -4.54 3.19
C GLY A 105 -5.32 -4.40 2.76
N GLY A 106 -5.06 -4.37 1.45
CA GLY A 106 -3.72 -4.21 0.88
C GLY A 106 -3.06 -2.89 1.28
N THR A 107 -3.81 -1.78 1.26
CA THR A 107 -3.27 -0.47 1.64
C THR A 107 -2.91 -0.40 3.12
N TYR A 108 -3.76 -0.92 4.02
CA TYR A 108 -3.44 -0.95 5.45
C TYR A 108 -2.26 -1.87 5.77
N SER A 109 -2.14 -3.02 5.09
CA SER A 109 -0.96 -3.88 5.25
C SER A 109 0.31 -3.16 4.83
N THR A 110 0.28 -2.50 3.67
CA THR A 110 1.43 -1.74 3.16
C THR A 110 1.77 -0.54 4.05
N LEU A 111 0.76 0.17 4.58
CA LEU A 111 0.97 1.27 5.54
C LEU A 111 1.61 0.78 6.83
N LYS A 112 1.15 -0.34 7.38
CA LYS A 112 1.75 -0.93 8.58
C LYS A 112 3.23 -1.23 8.35
N ASP A 113 3.58 -1.86 7.24
CA ASP A 113 4.96 -2.22 6.94
C ASP A 113 5.83 -0.97 6.65
N ALA A 114 5.26 0.07 6.01
CA ALA A 114 5.94 1.35 5.85
C ALA A 114 6.23 2.04 7.19
N LEU A 115 5.28 2.05 8.12
CA LEU A 115 5.47 2.60 9.47
C LEU A 115 6.53 1.82 10.27
N ILE A 116 6.56 0.49 10.14
CA ILE A 116 7.60 -0.36 10.75
C ILE A 116 8.96 -0.01 10.13
N SER A 117 9.04 0.16 8.79
CA SER A 117 10.27 0.56 8.12
C SER A 117 10.79 1.92 8.61
N VAL A 118 9.91 2.92 8.78
CA VAL A 118 10.26 4.23 9.36
C VAL A 118 10.86 4.07 10.75
N LYS A 119 10.18 3.33 11.63
CA LYS A 119 10.63 3.11 13.01
C LYS A 119 11.99 2.41 13.08
N VAL A 120 12.14 1.30 12.35
CA VAL A 120 13.39 0.53 12.34
C VAL A 120 14.53 1.35 11.73
N ALA A 121 14.27 2.10 10.64
CA ALA A 121 15.28 2.98 10.04
C ALA A 121 15.74 4.10 10.98
N GLU A 122 14.85 4.62 11.81
CA GLU A 122 15.20 5.60 12.84
C GLU A 122 16.09 4.98 13.92
N GLU A 123 15.76 3.78 14.41
CA GLU A 123 16.58 3.03 15.38
C GLU A 123 17.96 2.68 14.80
N GLU A 124 18.04 2.37 13.51
CA GLU A 124 19.28 2.08 12.78
C GLU A 124 20.06 3.35 12.36
N GLN A 125 19.50 4.55 12.52
CA GLN A 125 20.02 5.83 12.01
C GLN A 125 20.22 5.84 10.49
N ASN A 126 19.36 5.15 9.76
CA ASN A 126 19.37 5.04 8.30
C ASN A 126 18.43 6.10 7.70
N PHE A 127 18.86 7.34 7.63
CA PHE A 127 18.04 8.50 7.28
C PHE A 127 17.49 8.44 5.85
N ILE A 128 18.26 7.94 4.89
CA ILE A 128 17.79 7.80 3.51
C ILE A 128 16.68 6.75 3.43
N THR A 129 16.87 5.60 4.09
CA THR A 129 15.83 4.56 4.16
C THR A 129 14.56 5.09 4.82
N LYS A 130 14.72 5.85 5.93
CA LYS A 130 13.62 6.47 6.66
C LYS A 130 12.84 7.44 5.78
N GLY A 131 13.53 8.39 5.14
CA GLY A 131 12.89 9.37 4.26
C GLY A 131 12.13 8.74 3.10
N ILE A 132 12.67 7.67 2.49
CA ILE A 132 11.93 6.93 1.46
C ILE A 132 10.69 6.26 2.05
N ALA A 133 10.81 5.60 3.20
CA ALA A 133 9.67 4.95 3.85
C ALA A 133 8.57 5.95 4.25
N GLU A 134 8.94 7.14 4.73
CA GLU A 134 8.02 8.26 5.03
C GLU A 134 7.26 8.72 3.80
N LEU A 135 7.90 8.79 2.62
CA LEU A 135 7.21 9.08 1.36
C LEU A 135 6.18 7.99 1.01
N PHE A 136 6.49 6.72 1.28
CA PHE A 136 5.52 5.64 1.05
C PHE A 136 4.37 5.66 2.06
N VAL A 137 4.61 6.07 3.32
CA VAL A 137 3.52 6.34 4.27
C VAL A 137 2.62 7.43 3.72
N ALA A 138 3.17 8.59 3.35
CA ALA A 138 2.41 9.71 2.82
C ALA A 138 1.63 9.33 1.55
N TYR A 139 2.27 8.61 0.63
CA TYR A 139 1.68 8.21 -0.64
C TYR A 139 0.50 7.24 -0.48
N ASN A 140 0.69 6.16 0.29
CA ASN A 140 -0.35 5.17 0.51
C ASN A 140 -1.51 5.73 1.35
N LEU A 141 -1.20 6.56 2.35
CA LEU A 141 -2.21 7.22 3.17
C LEU A 141 -3.04 8.23 2.36
N ALA A 142 -2.40 8.96 1.43
CA ALA A 142 -3.12 9.86 0.52
C ALA A 142 -4.06 9.09 -0.41
N ILE A 143 -3.62 7.97 -0.98
CA ILE A 143 -4.50 7.11 -1.80
C ILE A 143 -5.68 6.61 -0.96
N LEU A 144 -5.42 6.12 0.26
CA LEU A 144 -6.46 5.60 1.15
C LEU A 144 -7.53 6.66 1.40
N THR A 145 -7.14 7.84 1.88
CA THR A 145 -8.10 8.90 2.20
C THR A 145 -8.74 9.54 0.97
N ASP A 146 -8.05 9.59 -0.17
CA ASP A 146 -8.62 10.05 -1.44
C ASP A 146 -9.75 9.13 -1.94
N MET A 147 -9.62 7.83 -1.72
CA MET A 147 -10.59 6.83 -2.18
C MET A 147 -11.75 6.62 -1.20
N TYR A 148 -11.52 6.75 0.10
CA TYR A 148 -12.52 6.43 1.12
C TYR A 148 -12.98 7.63 1.95
N GLY A 149 -12.31 8.77 1.88
CA GLY A 149 -12.61 9.93 2.71
C GLY A 149 -12.06 9.80 4.13
N ASP A 150 -12.92 9.97 5.13
CA ASP A 150 -12.59 9.75 6.53
C ASP A 150 -12.28 8.27 6.77
N THR A 151 -11.11 7.94 7.35
CA THR A 151 -10.65 6.56 7.56
C THR A 151 -9.92 6.41 8.89
N PRO A 152 -9.87 5.21 9.49
CA PRO A 152 -9.00 4.96 10.63
C PRO A 152 -7.53 5.22 10.27
N TRP A 153 -6.85 6.04 11.07
CA TRP A 153 -5.43 6.33 10.84
C TRP A 153 -4.60 6.34 12.13
N LYS A 154 -4.87 7.25 13.06
CA LYS A 154 -3.99 7.49 14.23
C LYS A 154 -3.86 6.28 15.16
N GLU A 155 -4.92 5.50 15.27
CA GLU A 155 -4.96 4.27 16.06
C GLU A 155 -4.85 3.01 15.21
N ALA A 156 -4.76 3.15 13.88
CA ALA A 156 -4.67 2.03 12.96
C ALA A 156 -3.23 1.53 12.80
N CYS A 157 -3.06 0.38 12.15
CA CYS A 157 -1.77 -0.25 11.86
C CYS A 157 -1.00 -0.77 13.08
N ASP A 158 -1.49 -0.58 14.30
CA ASP A 158 -0.93 -1.13 15.52
C ASP A 158 -2.05 -1.67 16.43
N TYR A 159 -2.21 -2.99 16.47
CA TYR A 159 -3.25 -3.66 17.28
C TYR A 159 -3.04 -3.47 18.79
N THR A 160 -1.83 -3.09 19.22
CA THR A 160 -1.55 -2.82 20.64
C THR A 160 -2.13 -1.47 21.09
N VAL A 161 -2.35 -0.57 20.14
CA VAL A 161 -3.02 0.72 20.40
C VAL A 161 -4.53 0.52 20.42
N SER A 162 -5.10 -0.07 19.38
CA SER A 162 -6.54 -0.31 19.30
C SER A 162 -6.89 -1.49 18.40
N MET A 163 -7.83 -2.33 18.86
CA MET A 163 -8.47 -3.36 18.03
C MET A 163 -9.68 -2.82 17.25
N THR A 164 -10.14 -1.62 17.60
CA THR A 164 -11.28 -0.93 16.98
C THR A 164 -10.93 0.55 16.81
N PRO A 165 -10.00 0.87 15.88
CA PRO A 165 -9.50 2.23 15.73
C PRO A 165 -10.62 3.21 15.35
N ALA A 166 -10.53 4.43 15.87
CA ALA A 166 -11.44 5.52 15.54
C ALA A 166 -11.24 5.96 14.06
N ILE A 167 -12.32 6.51 13.49
CA ILE A 167 -12.27 7.10 12.15
C ILE A 167 -11.77 8.54 12.27
N ASP A 168 -10.65 8.84 11.62
CA ASP A 168 -10.08 10.18 11.56
C ASP A 168 -10.65 10.96 10.37
N LYS A 169 -10.72 12.27 10.53
CA LYS A 169 -11.17 13.16 9.46
C LYS A 169 -10.13 13.30 8.37
N GLN A 170 -10.55 13.27 7.11
CA GLN A 170 -9.68 13.44 5.94
C GLN A 170 -8.79 14.68 6.06
N GLU A 171 -9.33 15.78 6.61
CA GLU A 171 -8.55 16.99 6.83
C GLU A 171 -7.37 16.79 7.79
N GLU A 172 -7.57 16.02 8.87
CA GLU A 172 -6.49 15.71 9.82
C GLU A 172 -5.48 14.73 9.22
N ILE A 173 -5.98 13.75 8.47
CA ILE A 173 -5.13 12.80 7.73
C ILE A 173 -4.21 13.54 6.75
N TYR A 174 -4.72 14.55 6.04
CA TYR A 174 -3.90 15.36 5.12
C TYR A 174 -2.83 16.20 5.82
N LYS A 175 -3.06 16.62 7.08
CA LYS A 175 -2.00 17.27 7.88
C LYS A 175 -0.85 16.29 8.15
N ASP A 176 -1.18 15.05 8.51
CA ASP A 176 -0.17 14.02 8.76
C ASP A 176 0.55 13.62 7.44
N ILE A 177 -0.15 13.51 6.31
CA ILE A 177 0.46 13.30 4.99
C ILE A 177 1.51 14.37 4.69
N MET A 178 1.18 15.63 4.88
CA MET A 178 2.11 16.75 4.64
C MET A 178 3.29 16.70 5.61
N ALA A 179 3.06 16.34 6.86
CA ALA A 179 4.12 16.18 7.86
C ALA A 179 5.09 15.05 7.49
N TYR A 180 4.60 13.91 6.99
CA TYR A 180 5.47 12.84 6.50
C TYR A 180 6.28 13.26 5.27
N VAL A 181 5.71 14.01 4.34
CA VAL A 181 6.47 14.54 3.19
C VAL A 181 7.54 15.52 3.66
N ASP A 182 7.26 16.36 4.66
CA ASP A 182 8.24 17.32 5.21
C ASP A 182 9.37 16.60 5.95
N ALA A 183 9.06 15.59 6.76
CA ALA A 183 10.04 14.75 7.42
C ALA A 183 10.94 14.02 6.41
N ALA A 184 10.35 13.47 5.36
CA ALA A 184 11.09 12.82 4.28
C ALA A 184 12.07 13.80 3.58
N ILE A 185 11.63 15.03 3.31
CA ILE A 185 12.50 16.07 2.71
C ILE A 185 13.68 16.36 3.65
N GLU A 186 13.45 16.40 4.95
CA GLU A 186 14.51 16.61 5.92
C GLU A 186 15.49 15.43 5.97
N ASP A 187 14.98 14.21 6.05
CA ASP A 187 15.80 13.01 6.18
C ASP A 187 16.59 12.69 4.91
N LEU A 188 16.00 12.89 3.72
CA LEU A 188 16.69 12.70 2.43
C LEU A 188 17.84 13.68 2.17
N GLN A 189 17.97 14.74 2.94
CA GLN A 189 19.10 15.68 2.88
C GLN A 189 20.26 15.30 3.83
N LYS A 190 20.03 14.32 4.69
CA LYS A 190 21.06 13.78 5.57
C LYS A 190 21.93 12.76 4.82
N SER A 191 23.02 12.35 5.42
CA SER A 191 23.87 11.27 4.91
C SER A 191 23.91 10.12 5.91
N ASP A 192 23.90 8.90 5.40
CA ASP A 192 24.18 7.69 6.16
C ASP A 192 25.09 6.75 5.38
N LEU A 193 25.46 5.63 5.99
CA LEU A 193 26.36 4.65 5.38
C LEU A 193 25.61 3.47 4.73
N THR A 194 24.28 3.50 4.74
CA THR A 194 23.46 2.39 4.28
C THR A 194 23.40 2.36 2.75
N SER A 195 23.77 1.25 2.15
CA SER A 195 23.57 1.04 0.72
C SER A 195 22.19 0.48 0.45
N LEU A 196 21.45 1.11 -0.48
CA LEU A 196 20.12 0.70 -0.95
C LEU A 196 20.14 0.21 -2.41
N SER A 197 21.31 0.02 -3.01
CA SER A 197 21.47 -0.29 -4.43
C SER A 197 20.68 -1.52 -4.92
N ASN A 198 20.44 -2.49 -4.04
CA ASN A 198 19.67 -3.71 -4.34
C ASN A 198 18.25 -3.69 -3.76
N GLN A 199 18.00 -2.91 -2.72
CA GLN A 199 16.72 -2.87 -2.00
C GLN A 199 15.78 -1.79 -2.52
N ASP A 200 16.31 -0.66 -2.94
CA ASP A 200 15.53 0.36 -3.63
C ASP A 200 15.34 -0.02 -5.11
N LEU A 201 14.13 -0.43 -5.43
CA LEU A 201 13.75 -0.92 -6.76
C LEU A 201 13.48 0.20 -7.77
N ILE A 202 13.50 1.46 -7.33
CA ILE A 202 13.15 2.63 -8.16
C ILE A 202 14.39 3.43 -8.53
N TYR A 203 15.10 3.98 -7.54
CA TYR A 203 16.25 4.87 -7.78
C TYR A 203 17.58 4.34 -7.25
N LYS A 204 17.61 3.08 -6.77
CA LYS A 204 18.84 2.41 -6.29
C LYS A 204 19.54 3.12 -5.12
N GLY A 205 18.76 3.86 -4.34
CA GLY A 205 19.27 4.61 -3.19
C GLY A 205 19.73 6.03 -3.50
N ASP A 206 19.40 6.55 -4.68
CA ASP A 206 19.68 7.96 -5.02
C ASP A 206 18.76 8.89 -4.23
N ALA A 207 19.29 9.44 -3.12
CA ALA A 207 18.56 10.37 -2.27
C ALA A 207 18.14 11.66 -3.01
N SER A 208 18.91 12.09 -4.03
CA SER A 208 18.57 13.30 -4.78
C SER A 208 17.35 13.07 -5.69
N ALA A 209 17.22 11.90 -6.26
CA ALA A 209 16.04 11.51 -7.05
C ALA A 209 14.80 11.36 -6.15
N TRP A 210 14.96 10.78 -4.96
CA TRP A 210 13.88 10.73 -3.96
C TRP A 210 13.48 12.11 -3.45
N LEU A 211 14.42 13.02 -3.27
CA LEU A 211 14.12 14.40 -2.88
C LEU A 211 13.29 15.13 -3.93
N LYS A 212 13.57 14.92 -5.23
CA LYS A 212 12.73 15.43 -6.31
C LYS A 212 11.32 14.84 -6.26
N THR A 213 11.19 13.55 -5.96
CA THR A 213 9.91 12.87 -5.75
C THR A 213 9.13 13.49 -4.59
N ALA A 214 9.80 13.75 -3.47
CA ALA A 214 9.21 14.38 -2.29
C ALA A 214 8.62 15.76 -2.61
N TYR A 215 9.37 16.61 -3.31
CA TYR A 215 8.87 17.92 -3.74
C TYR A 215 7.72 17.80 -4.73
N GLY A 216 7.75 16.83 -5.65
CA GLY A 216 6.64 16.54 -6.55
C GLY A 216 5.36 16.13 -5.81
N LEU A 217 5.47 15.26 -4.81
CA LEU A 217 4.34 14.89 -3.95
C LEU A 217 3.84 16.08 -3.12
N LYS A 218 4.74 16.89 -2.58
CA LYS A 218 4.39 18.09 -1.83
C LYS A 218 3.60 19.08 -2.69
N ALA A 219 4.03 19.33 -3.91
CA ALA A 219 3.30 20.15 -4.88
C ALA A 219 1.92 19.56 -5.17
N ARG A 220 1.85 18.25 -5.46
CA ARG A 220 0.60 17.53 -5.74
C ARG A 220 -0.41 17.63 -4.60
N TYR A 221 0.01 17.40 -3.37
CA TYR A 221 -0.89 17.44 -2.22
C TYR A 221 -1.31 18.86 -1.84
N THR A 222 -0.43 19.85 -2.00
CA THR A 222 -0.82 21.26 -1.87
C THR A 222 -1.89 21.63 -2.91
N MET A 223 -1.73 21.20 -4.17
CA MET A 223 -2.76 21.38 -5.21
C MET A 223 -4.08 20.66 -4.84
N ARG A 224 -4.01 19.48 -4.25
CA ARG A 224 -5.20 18.72 -3.82
C ARG A 224 -6.02 19.49 -2.79
N LEU A 225 -5.37 20.21 -1.91
CA LEU A 225 -5.98 21.01 -0.86
C LEU A 225 -6.44 22.40 -1.32
N MET A 226 -6.20 22.78 -2.57
CA MET A 226 -6.46 24.13 -3.09
C MET A 226 -7.91 24.58 -2.89
N GLY A 227 -8.89 23.67 -2.99
CA GLY A 227 -10.30 23.98 -2.77
C GLY A 227 -10.65 24.32 -1.31
N ARG A 228 -9.76 24.12 -0.37
CA ARG A 228 -9.88 24.45 1.05
C ARG A 228 -8.91 25.55 1.48
N SER A 229 -8.11 26.09 0.58
CA SER A 229 -7.11 27.12 0.85
C SER A 229 -7.77 28.44 1.26
N ALA A 230 -7.26 29.06 2.32
CA ALA A 230 -7.59 30.41 2.71
C ALA A 230 -6.78 31.47 1.92
N ASP A 231 -5.65 31.07 1.34
CA ASP A 231 -4.76 31.91 0.51
C ASP A 231 -4.32 31.13 -0.73
N VAL A 232 -5.23 31.02 -1.70
CA VAL A 232 -5.02 30.30 -2.95
C VAL A 232 -3.78 30.83 -3.70
N LYS A 233 -3.54 32.16 -3.70
CA LYS A 233 -2.39 32.75 -4.39
C LYS A 233 -1.07 32.34 -3.74
N GLY A 234 -0.97 32.45 -2.42
CA GLY A 234 0.23 32.05 -1.68
C GLY A 234 0.50 30.56 -1.79
N ASP A 235 -0.54 29.72 -1.79
CA ASP A 235 -0.35 28.28 -1.98
C ASP A 235 0.06 27.92 -3.41
N MET A 236 -0.42 28.64 -4.42
CA MET A 236 0.07 28.47 -5.80
C MET A 236 1.53 28.88 -5.96
N GLU A 237 1.98 29.94 -5.30
CA GLU A 237 3.39 30.34 -5.28
C GLU A 237 4.27 29.25 -4.64
N LYS A 238 3.80 28.62 -3.53
CA LYS A 238 4.47 27.46 -2.93
C LYS A 238 4.52 26.27 -3.88
N VAL A 239 3.42 25.97 -4.58
CA VAL A 239 3.38 24.88 -5.57
C VAL A 239 4.42 25.09 -6.66
N LEU A 240 4.54 26.30 -7.19
CA LEU A 240 5.56 26.64 -8.19
C LEU A 240 6.99 26.47 -7.66
N ASP A 241 7.23 26.87 -6.42
CA ASP A 241 8.51 26.66 -5.76
C ASP A 241 8.82 25.16 -5.62
N TYR A 242 7.87 24.34 -5.17
CA TYR A 242 8.06 22.89 -5.04
C TYR A 242 8.30 22.22 -6.41
N ILE A 243 7.56 22.62 -7.45
CA ILE A 243 7.76 22.11 -8.82
C ILE A 243 9.18 22.44 -9.30
N SER A 244 9.71 23.63 -9.00
CA SER A 244 11.06 24.03 -9.41
C SER A 244 12.15 23.13 -8.81
N LYS A 245 11.86 22.45 -7.69
CA LYS A 245 12.75 21.51 -6.99
C LYS A 245 12.48 20.04 -7.33
N SER A 246 11.47 19.75 -8.15
CA SER A 246 11.05 18.42 -8.55
C SER A 246 11.67 18.01 -9.90
N TYR A 247 10.97 17.17 -10.64
CA TYR A 247 11.43 16.63 -11.92
C TYR A 247 11.54 17.70 -13.00
N THR A 248 12.63 17.64 -13.76
CA THR A 248 12.85 18.52 -14.92
C THR A 248 12.71 17.79 -16.25
N SER A 249 12.69 16.45 -16.22
CA SER A 249 12.54 15.62 -17.41
C SER A 249 11.80 14.31 -17.10
N ALA A 250 11.26 13.67 -18.11
CA ALA A 250 10.61 12.35 -17.99
C ALA A 250 11.57 11.24 -17.55
N ALA A 251 12.88 11.40 -17.74
CA ALA A 251 13.88 10.42 -17.32
C ALA A 251 14.03 10.35 -15.79
N GLU A 252 13.61 11.38 -15.07
CA GLU A 252 13.70 11.47 -13.61
C GLU A 252 12.45 10.90 -12.90
N GLN A 253 11.46 10.42 -13.66
CA GLN A 253 10.19 9.96 -13.09
C GLN A 253 10.36 8.85 -12.05
N CYS A 254 9.55 8.89 -11.00
CA CYS A 254 9.42 7.79 -10.04
C CYS A 254 8.65 6.66 -10.70
N SER A 255 9.34 5.59 -11.08
CA SER A 255 8.76 4.48 -11.82
C SER A 255 9.20 3.14 -11.26
N TYR A 256 8.22 2.35 -10.81
CA TYR A 256 8.45 0.95 -10.48
C TYR A 256 8.40 0.12 -11.76
N ALA A 257 9.54 -0.42 -12.17
CA ALA A 257 9.72 -1.12 -13.45
C ALA A 257 10.03 -2.62 -13.30
N MET A 258 9.81 -3.21 -12.10
CA MET A 258 10.16 -4.59 -11.81
C MET A 258 9.08 -5.60 -12.25
N TYR A 259 8.30 -5.24 -13.26
CA TYR A 259 7.35 -6.17 -13.85
C TYR A 259 8.02 -7.04 -14.90
N GLY A 260 7.60 -8.32 -14.98
CA GLY A 260 8.12 -9.29 -15.93
C GLY A 260 7.08 -10.33 -16.33
N VAL A 261 7.23 -10.87 -17.55
CA VAL A 261 6.33 -11.91 -18.05
C VAL A 261 6.56 -13.22 -17.29
N GLY A 262 5.50 -13.82 -16.78
CA GLY A 262 5.49 -15.15 -16.20
C GLY A 262 5.65 -15.23 -14.69
N VAL A 263 6.28 -14.26 -14.03
CA VAL A 263 6.47 -14.28 -12.56
C VAL A 263 5.92 -13.02 -11.89
N ASN A 264 6.28 -11.85 -12.41
CA ASN A 264 5.96 -10.55 -11.82
C ASN A 264 5.08 -9.73 -12.78
N ILE A 265 4.05 -10.34 -13.33
CA ILE A 265 3.17 -9.64 -14.27
C ILE A 265 2.49 -8.46 -13.57
N ASN A 266 2.42 -7.31 -14.22
CA ASN A 266 1.64 -6.18 -13.70
C ASN A 266 0.19 -6.64 -13.44
N PRO A 267 -0.39 -6.46 -12.26
CA PRO A 267 -1.73 -6.97 -11.93
C PRO A 267 -2.83 -6.45 -12.86
N PHE A 268 -2.78 -5.18 -13.24
CA PHE A 268 -3.74 -4.61 -14.19
C PHE A 268 -3.63 -5.32 -15.55
N PHE A 269 -2.41 -5.44 -16.08
CA PHE A 269 -2.20 -6.18 -17.32
C PHE A 269 -2.61 -7.65 -17.21
N GLY A 270 -2.32 -8.29 -16.08
CA GLY A 270 -2.70 -9.69 -15.83
C GLY A 270 -4.21 -9.91 -15.85
N VAL A 271 -4.97 -9.02 -15.21
CA VAL A 271 -6.44 -9.06 -15.22
C VAL A 271 -6.97 -8.76 -16.62
N PHE A 272 -6.48 -7.71 -17.26
CA PHE A 272 -6.86 -7.34 -18.62
C PHE A 272 -6.63 -8.51 -19.60
N TYR A 273 -5.43 -9.11 -19.58
CA TYR A 273 -5.07 -10.22 -20.46
C TYR A 273 -5.86 -11.50 -20.19
N SER A 274 -6.11 -11.83 -18.90
CA SER A 274 -6.75 -13.11 -18.54
C SER A 274 -8.26 -13.05 -18.55
N ARG A 275 -8.88 -11.88 -18.28
CA ARG A 275 -10.33 -11.77 -18.11
C ARG A 275 -11.04 -11.04 -19.23
N LEU A 276 -10.32 -10.26 -20.01
CA LEU A 276 -10.84 -9.58 -21.21
C LEU A 276 -12.15 -8.79 -20.97
N GLY A 277 -12.36 -8.32 -19.75
CA GLY A 277 -13.60 -7.65 -19.34
C GLY A 277 -13.58 -6.14 -19.37
N GLU A 278 -12.40 -5.56 -19.60
CA GLU A 278 -12.19 -4.12 -19.69
C GLU A 278 -11.86 -3.73 -21.11
N VAL A 279 -12.48 -2.68 -21.57
CA VAL A 279 -12.26 -2.09 -22.90
C VAL A 279 -12.17 -0.58 -22.80
N ALA A 280 -11.64 0.08 -23.82
CA ALA A 280 -11.61 1.53 -23.86
C ALA A 280 -13.02 2.12 -23.78
N SER A 281 -13.23 3.13 -22.92
CA SER A 281 -14.51 3.81 -22.90
C SER A 281 -14.68 4.68 -24.14
N ARG A 282 -15.91 4.76 -24.64
CA ARG A 282 -16.27 5.65 -25.74
C ARG A 282 -16.02 7.10 -25.38
N SER A 283 -16.38 7.50 -24.16
CA SER A 283 -16.19 8.86 -23.65
C SER A 283 -14.73 9.33 -23.76
N MET A 284 -13.78 8.49 -23.32
CA MET A 284 -12.36 8.82 -23.41
C MET A 284 -11.86 8.81 -24.85
N PHE A 285 -12.23 7.80 -25.63
CA PHE A 285 -11.85 7.68 -27.03
C PHE A 285 -12.32 8.89 -27.85
N ASP A 286 -13.57 9.27 -27.74
CA ASP A 286 -14.14 10.43 -28.46
C ASP A 286 -13.45 11.73 -28.07
N LYS A 287 -13.21 11.95 -26.75
CA LYS A 287 -12.48 13.14 -26.27
C LYS A 287 -11.06 13.26 -26.84
N LEU A 288 -10.33 12.13 -26.91
CA LEU A 288 -8.98 12.12 -27.49
C LEU A 288 -9.02 12.35 -29.01
N ASN A 289 -9.98 11.75 -29.69
CA ASN A 289 -10.15 11.87 -31.14
C ASN A 289 -10.53 13.30 -31.55
N GLU A 290 -11.51 13.92 -30.86
CA GLU A 290 -11.92 15.31 -31.09
C GLU A 290 -10.78 16.30 -30.91
N ARG A 291 -9.87 16.04 -29.97
CA ARG A 291 -8.70 16.89 -29.69
C ARG A 291 -7.50 16.59 -30.58
N ASN A 292 -7.57 15.61 -31.47
CA ASN A 292 -6.43 15.08 -32.23
C ASN A 292 -5.25 14.72 -31.31
N ASP A 293 -5.54 14.15 -30.13
CA ASP A 293 -4.55 13.85 -29.12
C ASP A 293 -3.66 12.67 -29.59
N PRO A 294 -2.33 12.83 -29.64
CA PRO A 294 -1.44 11.78 -30.13
C PRO A 294 -1.44 10.51 -29.27
N ARG A 295 -1.92 10.58 -28.02
CA ARG A 295 -2.06 9.43 -27.12
C ARG A 295 -3.03 8.39 -27.66
N ILE A 296 -4.02 8.78 -28.48
CA ILE A 296 -4.97 7.84 -29.07
C ILE A 296 -4.26 6.72 -29.83
N ARG A 297 -3.18 7.03 -30.55
CA ARG A 297 -2.42 6.06 -31.32
C ARG A 297 -1.46 5.21 -30.48
N ARG A 298 -1.25 5.57 -29.21
CA ARG A 298 -0.37 4.85 -28.28
C ARG A 298 -1.14 4.02 -27.27
N CYS A 299 -2.33 4.47 -26.87
CA CYS A 299 -3.14 3.86 -25.84
C CYS A 299 -4.22 2.95 -26.41
N TYR A 300 -4.66 3.22 -27.66
CA TYR A 300 -5.74 2.46 -28.30
C TYR A 300 -5.22 1.87 -29.61
N VAL A 301 -5.33 0.57 -29.72
CA VAL A 301 -5.00 -0.21 -30.89
C VAL A 301 -6.28 -0.87 -31.37
N GLU A 302 -6.53 -0.94 -32.66
CA GLU A 302 -7.72 -1.62 -33.19
C GLU A 302 -7.78 -3.09 -32.79
N ALA A 303 -8.93 -3.54 -32.36
CA ALA A 303 -9.15 -4.95 -32.02
C ALA A 303 -9.01 -5.81 -33.28
N ASN A 304 -8.01 -6.64 -33.31
CA ASN A 304 -8.06 -7.84 -34.13
C ASN A 304 -8.49 -9.02 -33.24
N SER A 305 -8.79 -10.16 -33.81
CA SER A 305 -9.37 -11.34 -33.12
C SER A 305 -8.54 -11.87 -31.92
N GLN A 306 -7.48 -11.23 -31.54
CA GLN A 306 -6.56 -11.61 -30.45
C GLN A 306 -6.20 -10.47 -29.49
N THR A 307 -6.56 -9.24 -29.79
CA THR A 307 -6.24 -8.08 -28.97
C THR A 307 -7.50 -7.26 -28.76
N MET A 308 -8.01 -7.26 -27.53
CA MET A 308 -9.22 -6.49 -27.22
C MET A 308 -8.90 -5.01 -27.13
N ILE A 309 -9.11 -4.33 -28.23
CA ILE A 309 -9.16 -2.90 -28.25
C ILE A 309 -10.36 -2.52 -29.07
N ALA A 310 -11.28 -1.84 -28.44
CA ALA A 310 -12.51 -1.42 -29.06
C ALA A 310 -12.24 -0.45 -30.20
N SER A 311 -12.61 -0.81 -31.41
CA SER A 311 -12.69 0.13 -32.50
C SER A 311 -13.87 1.08 -32.26
N LYS A 312 -13.86 2.24 -32.91
CA LYS A 312 -14.98 3.19 -32.89
C LYS A 312 -16.33 2.55 -33.21
N ASP A 313 -16.32 1.46 -33.96
CA ASP A 313 -17.50 0.76 -34.44
C ASP A 313 -17.82 -0.51 -33.60
N ASP A 314 -17.10 -0.75 -32.49
CA ASP A 314 -17.36 -1.88 -31.63
C ASP A 314 -18.70 -1.67 -30.90
N PRO A 315 -19.64 -2.64 -30.99
CA PRO A 315 -20.92 -2.54 -30.30
C PRO A 315 -20.80 -2.38 -28.78
N LEU A 316 -19.71 -2.84 -28.16
CA LEU A 316 -19.45 -2.68 -26.73
C LEU A 316 -19.13 -1.23 -26.34
N LEU A 317 -18.72 -0.38 -27.28
CA LEU A 317 -18.58 1.07 -27.04
C LEU A 317 -19.91 1.81 -27.06
N ASN A 318 -21.01 1.16 -27.39
CA ASN A 318 -22.34 1.74 -27.46
C ASN A 318 -23.18 1.49 -26.22
N LEU A 319 -22.59 0.90 -25.17
CA LEU A 319 -23.17 0.80 -23.84
C LEU A 319 -22.81 2.06 -23.07
#